data_b11095c5538bcfb86c147e98fba025af
#
_entry.id   b11095c5538bcfb86c147e98fba025af
#
_cell.length_a   1.000
_cell.length_b   1.000
_cell.length_c   1.000
_cell.angle_alpha   90.00
_cell.angle_beta   90.00
_cell.angle_gamma   90.00
#
_symmetry.space_group_name_H-M   'P 1'
#
loop_
_entity.id
_entity.type
_entity.pdbx_description
1 polymer ?
#
loop_
_entity_poly.entity_id
_entity_poly.type
_entity_poly.pdbx_seq_one_letter_code
_entity_poly.pdbx_strand_id
1 'polypeptide(L)'
;MERPDFFELKNGEKVKLPFTDKEYNNRVSKLRSVMDQNGLDMVILTSMHNVAYYTGFIYCSFGRPYGCVITQNKISTISANIDASQPWRRSHCDNVIYTDWKRDNFLRAIVSIIGRDEPPKNIGIENDHVTLDMR
;
A
#
# COMPACT_ATOMS: atom_id res chain seq x y z
N MET A 1 11.69 -25.41 6.06
CA MET A 1 11.77 -24.05 5.49
C MET A 1 10.59 -23.23 6.01
N GLU A 2 10.87 -22.15 6.65
CA GLU A 2 9.81 -21.26 7.17
C GLU A 2 9.22 -20.43 6.02
N ARG A 3 7.90 -20.37 5.95
CA ARG A 3 7.20 -19.55 4.93
C ARG A 3 7.23 -18.09 5.36
N PRO A 4 7.56 -17.14 4.47
CA PRO A 4 7.52 -15.73 4.83
C PRO A 4 6.07 -15.27 5.08
N ASP A 5 5.90 -14.36 6.02
CA ASP A 5 4.59 -13.70 6.27
C ASP A 5 4.27 -12.70 5.15
N PHE A 6 5.30 -12.06 4.61
CA PHE A 6 5.23 -11.11 3.49
C PHE A 6 6.58 -11.06 2.77
N PHE A 7 6.58 -10.55 1.55
CA PHE A 7 7.79 -10.36 0.72
C PHE A 7 7.57 -9.27 -0.33
N GLU A 8 8.67 -8.78 -0.91
CA GLU A 8 8.64 -7.90 -2.09
C GLU A 8 8.88 -8.72 -3.35
N LEU A 9 8.20 -8.37 -4.45
CA LEU A 9 8.38 -9.02 -5.74
C LEU A 9 8.44 -7.98 -6.85
N LYS A 10 9.61 -7.88 -7.48
CA LYS A 10 9.86 -7.02 -8.65
C LYS A 10 10.02 -7.92 -9.87
N ASN A 11 8.91 -8.31 -10.46
CA ASN A 11 8.83 -9.33 -11.50
C ASN A 11 8.62 -8.73 -12.91
N GLY A 12 9.68 -8.32 -13.55
CA GLY A 12 9.64 -7.80 -14.91
C GLY A 12 9.41 -6.31 -15.02
N GLU A 13 9.13 -5.83 -16.22
CA GLU A 13 8.93 -4.42 -16.49
C GLU A 13 7.55 -3.93 -16.10
N LYS A 14 7.48 -2.68 -15.66
CA LYS A 14 6.21 -2.01 -15.40
C LYS A 14 5.48 -1.71 -16.71
N VAL A 15 4.17 -1.95 -16.73
CA VAL A 15 3.32 -1.59 -17.87
C VAL A 15 3.08 -0.08 -17.91
N LYS A 16 2.73 0.43 -19.08
CA LYS A 16 2.29 1.83 -19.20
C LYS A 16 0.98 2.04 -18.46
N LEU A 17 0.99 2.95 -17.51
CA LEU A 17 -0.20 3.33 -16.73
C LEU A 17 -1.01 4.42 -17.45
N PRO A 18 -2.28 4.65 -17.06
CA PRO A 18 -3.12 5.69 -17.67
C PRO A 18 -2.57 7.11 -17.54
N PHE A 19 -1.81 7.39 -16.48
CA PHE A 19 -1.21 8.69 -16.22
C PHE A 19 0.31 8.60 -16.18
N THR A 20 0.98 9.73 -16.33
CA THR A 20 2.44 9.81 -16.26
C THR A 20 2.96 9.65 -14.84
N ASP A 21 4.23 9.28 -14.69
CA ASP A 21 4.92 9.25 -13.40
C ASP A 21 4.85 10.60 -12.69
N LYS A 22 4.99 11.68 -13.44
CA LYS A 22 4.87 13.04 -12.89
C LYS A 22 3.48 13.29 -12.28
N GLU A 23 2.42 12.84 -12.92
CA GLU A 23 1.06 12.99 -12.41
C GLU A 23 0.88 12.22 -11.09
N TYR A 24 1.30 10.95 -11.02
CA TYR A 24 1.24 10.17 -9.79
C TYR A 24 2.08 10.79 -8.67
N ASN A 25 3.29 11.24 -8.97
CA ASN A 25 4.15 11.93 -8.01
C ASN A 25 3.52 13.21 -7.48
N ASN A 26 2.86 13.99 -8.34
CA ASN A 26 2.15 15.20 -7.91
C ASN A 26 0.99 14.89 -6.97
N ARG A 27 0.23 13.83 -7.23
CA ARG A 27 -0.87 13.38 -6.35
C ARG A 27 -0.35 13.01 -4.97
N VAL A 28 0.72 12.20 -4.92
CA VAL A 28 1.36 11.80 -3.66
C VAL A 28 1.95 13.00 -2.93
N SER A 29 2.59 13.94 -3.63
CA SER A 29 3.14 15.16 -3.01
C SER A 29 2.06 16.04 -2.37
N LYS A 30 0.90 16.17 -3.02
CA LYS A 30 -0.24 16.89 -2.44
C LYS A 30 -0.76 16.20 -1.17
N LEU A 31 -0.86 14.88 -1.18
CA LEU A 31 -1.25 14.13 0.01
C LEU A 31 -0.24 14.30 1.13
N ARG A 32 1.05 14.24 0.83
CA ARG A 32 2.12 14.46 1.82
C ARG A 32 2.06 15.84 2.45
N SER A 33 1.72 16.87 1.68
CA SER A 33 1.49 18.22 2.21
C SER A 33 0.31 18.25 3.19
N VAL A 34 -0.79 17.56 2.89
CA VAL A 34 -1.93 17.43 3.80
C VAL A 34 -1.54 16.64 5.05
N MET A 35 -0.74 15.59 4.91
CA MET A 35 -0.22 14.84 6.05
C MET A 35 0.60 15.74 6.98
N ASP A 36 1.49 16.56 6.44
CA ASP A 36 2.29 17.52 7.24
C ASP A 36 1.41 18.51 7.99
N GLN A 37 0.42 19.08 7.31
CA GLN A 37 -0.51 20.04 7.91
C GLN A 37 -1.33 19.44 9.05
N ASN A 38 -1.57 18.14 9.04
CA ASN A 38 -2.36 17.42 10.04
C ASN A 38 -1.50 16.58 11.01
N GLY A 39 -0.19 16.66 10.91
CA GLY A 39 0.73 15.91 11.77
C GLY A 39 0.63 14.40 11.60
N LEU A 40 0.34 13.92 10.38
CA LEU A 40 0.24 12.50 10.07
C LEU A 40 1.59 11.96 9.61
N ASP A 41 2.02 10.87 10.23
CA ASP A 41 3.26 10.18 9.88
C ASP A 41 3.06 9.19 8.72
N MET A 42 1.84 8.65 8.62
CA MET A 42 1.49 7.63 7.63
C MET A 42 0.01 7.71 7.28
N VAL A 43 -0.31 7.32 6.05
CA VAL A 43 -1.68 7.12 5.59
C VAL A 43 -1.83 5.71 5.05
N ILE A 44 -2.88 5.03 5.45
CA ILE A 44 -3.28 3.70 4.94
C ILE A 44 -4.57 3.87 4.15
N LEU A 45 -4.53 3.52 2.87
CA LEU A 45 -5.67 3.55 1.98
C LEU A 45 -6.06 2.12 1.62
N THR A 46 -7.34 1.81 1.69
CA THR A 46 -7.87 0.47 1.44
C THR A 46 -9.00 0.45 0.41
N SER A 47 -9.56 1.61 0.05
CA SER A 47 -10.54 1.68 -1.03
C SER A 47 -9.88 1.51 -2.40
N MET A 48 -10.54 0.80 -3.28
CA MET A 48 -10.07 0.59 -4.66
C MET A 48 -9.81 1.92 -5.38
N HIS A 49 -10.68 2.90 -5.19
CA HIS A 49 -10.56 4.21 -5.82
C HIS A 49 -9.29 4.95 -5.39
N ASN A 50 -9.01 5.01 -4.10
CA ASN A 50 -7.85 5.72 -3.59
C ASN A 50 -6.54 4.97 -3.86
N VAL A 51 -6.54 3.66 -3.76
CA VAL A 51 -5.36 2.86 -4.15
C VAL A 51 -5.03 3.08 -5.62
N ALA A 52 -6.02 3.02 -6.53
CA ALA A 52 -5.82 3.29 -7.95
C ALA A 52 -5.38 4.74 -8.22
N TYR A 53 -5.95 5.71 -7.52
CA TYR A 53 -5.64 7.12 -7.69
C TYR A 53 -4.16 7.43 -7.41
N TYR A 54 -3.61 6.89 -6.34
CA TYR A 54 -2.23 7.17 -5.93
C TYR A 54 -1.19 6.23 -6.54
N THR A 55 -1.57 5.01 -6.91
CA THR A 55 -0.62 3.98 -7.35
C THR A 55 -0.79 3.52 -8.78
N GLY A 56 -1.96 3.73 -9.37
CA GLY A 56 -2.34 3.16 -10.66
C GLY A 56 -2.80 1.71 -10.59
N PHE A 57 -2.68 1.05 -9.44
CA PHE A 57 -3.06 -0.35 -9.30
C PHE A 57 -4.56 -0.50 -9.07
N ILE A 58 -5.23 -1.17 -10.01
CA ILE A 58 -6.64 -1.54 -9.90
C ILE A 58 -6.71 -3.02 -9.56
N TYR A 59 -7.36 -3.33 -8.46
CA TYR A 59 -7.55 -4.70 -8.02
C TYR A 59 -9.03 -5.04 -7.84
N CYS A 60 -9.31 -6.32 -7.82
CA CYS A 60 -10.63 -6.84 -7.51
C CYS A 60 -10.59 -7.54 -6.15
N SER A 61 -11.33 -7.01 -5.19
CA SER A 61 -11.35 -7.55 -3.82
C SER A 61 -12.40 -8.64 -3.68
N PHE A 62 -11.97 -9.89 -3.57
CA PHE A 62 -12.81 -11.04 -3.28
C PHE A 62 -12.47 -11.63 -1.91
N GLY A 63 -12.76 -10.90 -0.83
CA GLY A 63 -12.56 -11.36 0.52
C GLY A 63 -11.10 -11.31 1.04
N ARG A 64 -10.18 -10.71 0.28
CA ARG A 64 -8.80 -10.48 0.69
C ARG A 64 -8.52 -9.00 0.80
N PRO A 65 -7.92 -8.52 1.90
CA PRO A 65 -7.61 -7.11 2.02
C PRO A 65 -6.50 -6.67 1.05
N TYR A 66 -6.64 -5.48 0.54
CA TYR A 66 -5.66 -4.75 -0.25
C TYR A 66 -5.48 -3.36 0.31
N GLY A 67 -4.36 -2.75 0.04
CA GLY A 67 -4.13 -1.40 0.49
C GLY A 67 -2.96 -0.73 -0.19
N CYS A 68 -2.76 0.51 0.22
CA CYS A 68 -1.60 1.32 -0.09
C CYS A 68 -1.16 2.04 1.18
N VAL A 69 0.12 2.00 1.47
CA VAL A 69 0.73 2.76 2.56
C VAL A 69 1.55 3.89 1.98
N ILE A 70 1.33 5.10 2.48
CA ILE A 70 2.06 6.30 2.09
C ILE A 70 2.66 6.93 3.34
N THR A 71 3.97 7.10 3.33
CA THR A 71 4.73 7.88 4.32
C THR A 71 5.35 9.10 3.65
N GLN A 72 6.09 9.92 4.37
CA GLN A 72 6.74 11.09 3.78
C GLN A 72 7.77 10.74 2.70
N ASN A 73 8.32 9.54 2.73
CA ASN A 73 9.39 9.12 1.80
C ASN A 73 9.13 7.77 1.10
N LYS A 74 8.03 7.09 1.39
CA LYS A 74 7.70 5.80 0.79
C LYS A 74 6.26 5.76 0.31
N ILE A 75 6.00 4.96 -0.70
CA ILE A 75 4.67 4.55 -1.14
C ILE A 75 4.76 3.10 -1.62
N SER A 76 3.88 2.26 -1.09
CA SER A 76 3.84 0.84 -1.45
C SER A 76 2.40 0.33 -1.45
N THR A 77 2.08 -0.49 -2.45
CA THR A 77 0.86 -1.31 -2.41
C THR A 77 1.07 -2.51 -1.50
N ILE A 78 -0.02 -2.99 -0.92
CA ILE A 78 -0.05 -4.23 -0.15
C ILE A 78 -1.13 -5.11 -0.73
N SER A 79 -0.76 -6.31 -1.15
CA SER A 79 -1.64 -7.22 -1.88
C SER A 79 -1.43 -8.66 -1.48
N ALA A 80 -2.44 -9.49 -1.76
CA ALA A 80 -2.39 -10.91 -1.48
C ALA A 80 -1.48 -11.66 -2.44
N ASN A 81 -0.87 -12.74 -1.96
CA ASN A 81 0.03 -13.59 -2.74
C ASN A 81 -0.61 -14.19 -4.00
N ILE A 82 -1.92 -14.38 -4.02
CA ILE A 82 -2.62 -14.88 -5.21
C ILE A 82 -2.45 -13.96 -6.42
N ASP A 83 -2.25 -12.66 -6.19
CA ASP A 83 -2.06 -11.66 -7.24
C ASP A 83 -0.60 -11.18 -7.37
N ALA A 84 0.35 -11.93 -6.81
CA ALA A 84 1.74 -11.52 -6.64
C ALA A 84 2.43 -10.98 -7.90
N SER A 85 2.06 -11.45 -9.08
CA SER A 85 2.66 -11.00 -10.34
C SER A 85 2.14 -9.64 -10.84
N GLN A 86 1.06 -9.11 -10.29
CA GLN A 86 0.36 -7.94 -10.80
C GLN A 86 0.79 -6.60 -10.16
N PRO A 87 0.94 -6.50 -8.83
CA PRO A 87 1.12 -5.21 -8.16
C PRO A 87 2.36 -4.45 -8.61
N TRP A 88 3.49 -5.11 -8.74
CA TRP A 88 4.70 -4.46 -9.25
C TRP A 88 4.54 -3.92 -10.67
N ARG A 89 4.06 -4.77 -11.57
CA ARG A 89 3.96 -4.43 -12.99
C ARG A 89 2.93 -3.35 -13.28
N ARG A 90 1.85 -3.30 -12.50
CA ARG A 90 0.67 -2.45 -12.74
C ARG A 90 0.53 -1.28 -11.78
N SER A 91 1.59 -0.94 -11.07
CA SER A 91 1.59 0.22 -10.18
C SER A 91 2.78 1.12 -10.46
N HIS A 92 2.67 2.37 -10.02
CA HIS A 92 3.75 3.35 -10.08
C HIS A 92 4.76 3.22 -8.94
N CYS A 93 4.47 2.41 -7.93
CA CYS A 93 5.24 2.33 -6.69
C CYS A 93 5.80 0.94 -6.40
N ASP A 94 6.42 0.78 -5.25
CA ASP A 94 6.82 -0.51 -4.72
C ASP A 94 5.61 -1.34 -4.27
N ASN A 95 5.84 -2.59 -3.95
CA ASN A 95 4.81 -3.48 -3.42
C ASN A 95 5.33 -4.33 -2.26
N VAL A 96 4.42 -4.69 -1.37
CA VAL A 96 4.60 -5.76 -0.40
C VAL A 96 3.47 -6.76 -0.58
N ILE A 97 3.83 -8.02 -0.68
CA ILE A 97 2.90 -9.13 -0.88
C ILE A 97 2.81 -9.92 0.41
N TYR A 98 1.61 -10.05 0.97
CA TYR A 98 1.39 -10.89 2.15
C TYR A 98 0.92 -12.29 1.75
N THR A 99 1.30 -13.27 2.56
CA THR A 99 0.88 -14.66 2.40
C THR A 99 -0.34 -14.98 3.27
N ASP A 100 -1.11 -16.00 2.90
CA ASP A 100 -2.39 -16.32 3.56
C ASP A 100 -2.28 -17.30 4.72
N TRP A 101 -1.10 -17.70 5.09
CA TRP A 101 -0.96 -18.77 6.04
C TRP A 101 -1.03 -18.36 7.52
N LYS A 102 -1.09 -17.03 7.77
CA LYS A 102 -1.46 -16.43 9.05
C LYS A 102 -2.52 -15.35 8.83
N ARG A 103 -3.44 -15.23 9.76
CA ARG A 103 -4.58 -14.33 9.65
C ARG A 103 -4.20 -12.84 9.59
N ASP A 104 -3.15 -12.44 10.28
CA ASP A 104 -2.73 -11.05 10.43
C ASP A 104 -1.58 -10.64 9.50
N ASN A 105 -1.24 -11.45 8.49
CA ASN A 105 -0.14 -11.15 7.58
C ASN A 105 -0.30 -9.85 6.80
N PHE A 106 -1.52 -9.45 6.47
CA PHE A 106 -1.79 -8.15 5.87
C PHE A 106 -1.33 -7.00 6.77
N LEU A 107 -1.66 -7.04 8.05
CA LEU A 107 -1.23 -6.03 9.02
C LEU A 107 0.28 -6.06 9.26
N ARG A 108 0.89 -7.23 9.28
CA ARG A 108 2.35 -7.39 9.38
C ARG A 108 3.06 -6.79 8.17
N ALA A 109 2.50 -6.94 6.98
CA ALA A 109 3.01 -6.32 5.77
C ALA A 109 2.94 -4.78 5.83
N ILE A 110 1.86 -4.22 6.37
CA ILE A 110 1.75 -2.77 6.63
C ILE A 110 2.88 -2.31 7.56
N VAL A 111 3.04 -2.99 8.68
CA VAL A 111 4.06 -2.64 9.69
C VAL A 111 5.47 -2.71 9.11
N SER A 112 5.75 -3.64 8.18
CA SER A 112 7.08 -3.77 7.57
C SER A 112 7.53 -2.54 6.79
N ILE A 113 6.58 -1.76 6.26
CA ILE A 113 6.87 -0.55 5.46
C ILE A 113 7.37 0.59 6.34
N ILE A 114 6.93 0.63 7.58
CA ILE A 114 7.24 1.69 8.54
C ILE A 114 8.72 1.68 8.93
N GLY A 115 9.37 0.53 8.87
CA GLY A 115 10.70 0.33 9.43
C GLY A 115 10.67 0.15 10.95
N ARG A 116 11.79 -0.32 11.50
CA ARG A 116 11.88 -0.63 12.94
C ARG A 116 12.24 0.56 13.82
N ASP A 117 12.72 1.64 13.23
CA ASP A 117 13.42 2.69 13.97
C ASP A 117 12.48 3.74 14.58
N GLU A 118 11.37 4.07 13.95
CA GLU A 118 10.37 5.00 14.50
C GLU A 118 8.95 4.58 14.12
N PRO A 119 8.18 3.97 15.02
CA PRO A 119 6.78 3.67 14.75
C PRO A 119 5.99 4.96 14.56
N PRO A 120 5.03 4.99 13.62
CA PRO A 120 4.19 6.17 13.41
C PRO A 120 3.34 6.42 14.64
N LYS A 121 3.24 7.69 15.02
CA LYS A 121 2.39 8.13 16.14
C LYS A 121 0.97 8.44 15.68
N ASN A 122 0.86 9.02 14.49
CA ASN A 122 -0.41 9.45 13.93
C ASN A 122 -0.60 8.85 12.53
N ILE A 123 -1.64 8.04 12.39
CA ILE A 123 -1.97 7.33 11.15
C ILE A 123 -3.29 7.84 10.62
N GLY A 124 -3.31 8.26 9.35
CA GLY A 124 -4.54 8.56 8.63
C GLY A 124 -5.12 7.30 8.01
N ILE A 125 -6.42 7.12 8.12
CA ILE A 125 -7.17 6.01 7.53
C ILE A 125 -8.43 6.54 6.85
N GLU A 126 -8.96 5.75 5.92
CA GLU A 126 -10.27 6.02 5.31
C GLU A 126 -11.39 5.61 6.26
N ASN A 127 -12.13 6.58 6.76
CA ASN A 127 -13.16 6.36 7.79
C ASN A 127 -14.29 5.42 7.34
N ASP A 128 -14.60 5.41 6.06
CA ASP A 128 -15.68 4.61 5.45
C ASP A 128 -15.20 3.28 4.87
N HIS A 129 -13.91 2.98 4.97
CA HIS A 129 -13.32 1.80 4.35
C HIS A 129 -12.34 1.04 5.25
N VAL A 130 -12.46 1.16 6.56
CA VAL A 130 -11.66 0.39 7.53
C VAL A 130 -12.47 -0.72 8.17
N THR A 131 -11.84 -1.87 8.37
CA THR A 131 -12.43 -2.97 9.13
C THR A 131 -12.18 -2.79 10.63
N LEU A 132 -12.92 -3.51 11.45
CA LEU A 132 -12.70 -3.53 12.90
C LEU A 132 -11.30 -4.02 13.28
N ASP A 133 -10.74 -4.95 12.49
CA ASP A 133 -9.39 -5.48 12.70
C ASP A 133 -8.28 -4.45 12.45
N MET A 134 -8.59 -3.33 11.78
CA MET A 134 -7.64 -2.24 11.48
C MET A 134 -7.71 -1.11 12.50
N ARG A 135 -8.67 -1.11 13.42
CA ARG A 135 -8.81 -0.13 14.50
C ARG A 135 -8.11 -0.60 15.79
#